data_d0c250db6d4dc699e53a3dfef4cd308f
#
_entry.id   d0c250db6d4dc699e53a3dfef4cd308f
#
_cell.length_a   1.000
_cell.length_b   1.000
_cell.length_c   1.000
_cell.angle_alpha   90.00
_cell.angle_beta   90.00
_cell.angle_gamma   90.00
#
_symmetry.space_group_name_H-M   'P 1'
#
loop_
_entity.id
_entity.type
_entity.pdbx_description
1 polymer ?
#
loop_
_entity_poly.entity_id
_entity_poly.type
_entity_poly.pdbx_seq_one_letter_code
_entity_poly.pdbx_strand_id
1 'polypeptide(L)'
;MNTLLKILLTALAVIVLANILPGVSVNGYLSAIIVALVISLLNMFVRPLLIFFTLPATIVTFGLFLFVINAIIILLANKLVDGFTVNGFWRALFFSILLSIFRSALFSLLKEKE
;
A
#
# COMPACT_ATOMS: atom_id res chain seq x y z
N MET A 1 -9.62 14.13 -8.42
CA MET A 1 -8.89 13.04 -9.09
C MET A 1 -9.74 11.79 -9.03
N ASN A 2 -9.93 11.10 -10.14
CA ASN A 2 -10.81 9.94 -10.11
C ASN A 2 -10.10 8.70 -9.60
N THR A 3 -10.91 7.71 -9.23
CA THR A 3 -10.40 6.47 -8.62
C THR A 3 -9.51 5.68 -9.57
N LEU A 4 -9.87 5.65 -10.85
CA LEU A 4 -9.09 4.92 -11.85
C LEU A 4 -7.67 5.48 -11.95
N LEU A 5 -7.54 6.80 -11.99
CA LEU A 5 -6.23 7.44 -12.06
C LEU A 5 -5.41 7.14 -10.79
N LYS A 6 -6.05 7.15 -9.63
CA LYS A 6 -5.36 6.80 -8.38
C LYS A 6 -4.85 5.37 -8.40
N ILE A 7 -5.63 4.44 -8.94
CA ILE A 7 -5.20 3.04 -9.06
C ILE A 7 -4.00 2.93 -9.99
N LEU A 8 -4.03 3.61 -11.12
CA LEU A 8 -2.91 3.59 -12.07
C LEU A 8 -1.65 4.17 -11.47
N LEU A 9 -1.76 5.28 -10.73
CA LEU A 9 -0.61 5.88 -10.06
C LEU A 9 -0.06 4.97 -8.95
N THR A 10 -0.94 4.30 -8.23
CA THR A 10 -0.53 3.33 -7.22
C THR A 10 0.21 2.15 -7.86
N ALA A 11 -0.28 1.67 -9.01
CA ALA A 11 0.39 0.61 -9.76
C ALA A 11 1.79 1.03 -10.18
N LEU A 12 1.94 2.26 -10.66
CA LEU A 12 3.25 2.80 -11.03
C LEU A 12 4.19 2.82 -9.81
N ALA A 13 3.69 3.28 -8.67
CA ALA A 13 4.46 3.32 -7.44
C ALA A 13 4.87 1.91 -7.00
N VAL A 14 3.98 0.94 -7.12
CA VAL A 14 4.29 -0.46 -6.78
C VAL A 14 5.43 -0.99 -7.65
N ILE A 15 5.39 -0.73 -8.95
CA ILE A 15 6.45 -1.17 -9.86
C ILE A 15 7.78 -0.54 -9.51
N VAL A 16 7.79 0.77 -9.27
CA VAL A 16 9.02 1.48 -8.95
C VAL A 16 9.63 0.93 -7.65
N LEU A 17 8.81 0.75 -6.62
CA LEU A 17 9.30 0.25 -5.34
C LEU A 17 9.75 -1.20 -5.42
N ALA A 18 9.06 -2.03 -6.21
CA ALA A 18 9.46 -3.43 -6.38
C ALA A 18 10.84 -3.54 -7.04
N ASN A 19 11.20 -2.59 -7.90
CA ASN A 19 12.51 -2.58 -8.53
C ASN A 19 13.61 -2.05 -7.61
N ILE A 20 13.25 -1.26 -6.60
CA ILE A 20 14.20 -0.64 -5.68
C ILE A 20 14.43 -1.50 -4.44
N LEU A 21 13.35 -2.05 -3.86
CA LEU A 21 13.42 -2.76 -2.60
C LEU A 21 13.71 -4.25 -2.79
N PRO A 22 14.74 -4.79 -2.12
CA PRO A 22 14.95 -6.24 -2.13
C PRO A 22 13.84 -6.96 -1.34
N GLY A 23 13.46 -8.12 -1.81
CA GLY A 23 12.41 -8.91 -1.15
C GLY A 23 10.99 -8.52 -1.53
N VAL A 24 10.82 -7.56 -2.43
CA VAL A 24 9.53 -7.18 -2.98
C VAL A 24 9.59 -7.38 -4.49
N SER A 25 8.62 -8.09 -5.03
CA SER A 25 8.56 -8.31 -6.47
C SER A 25 7.13 -8.29 -6.98
N VAL A 26 6.96 -7.90 -8.23
CA VAL A 26 5.68 -7.89 -8.91
C VAL A 26 5.90 -8.32 -10.36
N ASN A 27 5.03 -9.18 -10.86
CA ASN A 27 5.15 -9.75 -12.20
C ASN A 27 4.46 -8.88 -13.24
N GLY A 28 5.14 -7.83 -13.68
CA GLY A 28 4.68 -6.99 -14.77
C GLY A 28 3.64 -5.95 -14.37
N TYR A 29 3.27 -5.13 -15.33
CA TYR A 29 2.38 -4.00 -15.09
C TYR A 29 0.95 -4.43 -14.76
N LEU A 30 0.47 -5.49 -15.39
CA LEU A 30 -0.88 -5.98 -15.12
C LEU A 30 -1.01 -6.45 -13.67
N SER A 31 -0.01 -7.20 -13.18
CA SER A 31 0.00 -7.62 -11.77
C SER A 31 0.06 -6.42 -10.84
N ALA A 32 0.80 -5.38 -11.20
CA ALA A 32 0.87 -4.15 -10.40
C ALA A 32 -0.49 -3.46 -10.33
N ILE A 33 -1.26 -3.44 -11.43
CA ILE A 33 -2.60 -2.87 -11.43
C ILE A 33 -3.52 -3.68 -10.51
N ILE A 34 -3.43 -5.00 -10.56
CA ILE A 34 -4.22 -5.88 -9.69
C ILE A 34 -3.84 -5.64 -8.22
N VAL A 35 -2.54 -5.52 -7.92
CA VAL A 35 -2.08 -5.19 -6.57
C VAL A 35 -2.65 -3.86 -6.11
N ALA A 36 -2.59 -2.85 -6.96
CA ALA A 36 -3.11 -1.51 -6.61
C ALA A 36 -4.60 -1.57 -6.33
N LEU A 37 -5.35 -2.32 -7.13
CA LEU A 37 -6.78 -2.49 -6.92
C LEU A 37 -7.07 -3.21 -5.61
N VAL A 38 -6.35 -4.29 -5.33
CA VAL A 38 -6.52 -5.06 -4.09
C VAL A 38 -6.17 -4.20 -2.88
N ILE A 39 -5.06 -3.46 -2.92
CA ILE A 39 -4.68 -2.57 -1.83
C ILE A 39 -5.75 -1.51 -1.60
N SER A 40 -6.30 -0.95 -2.68
CA SER A 40 -7.37 0.06 -2.57
C SER A 40 -8.61 -0.52 -1.91
N LEU A 41 -9.00 -1.74 -2.28
CA LEU A 41 -10.16 -2.39 -1.68
C LEU A 41 -9.91 -2.73 -0.21
N LEU A 42 -8.71 -3.22 0.12
CA LEU A 42 -8.37 -3.52 1.51
C LEU A 42 -8.36 -2.25 2.36
N ASN A 43 -7.83 -1.14 1.83
CA ASN A 43 -7.87 0.13 2.53
C ASN A 43 -9.29 0.62 2.75
N MET A 44 -10.19 0.33 1.83
CA MET A 44 -11.58 0.77 1.94
C MET A 44 -12.38 -0.05 2.95
N PHE A 45 -12.19 -1.38 2.98
CA PHE A 45 -13.04 -2.28 3.76
C PHE A 45 -12.36 -2.85 5.01
N VAL A 46 -11.10 -3.24 4.91
CA VAL A 46 -10.39 -3.91 6.00
C VAL A 46 -9.76 -2.91 6.97
N ARG A 47 -9.20 -1.84 6.44
CA ARG A 47 -8.49 -0.86 7.27
C ARG A 47 -9.36 -0.23 8.35
N PRO A 48 -10.61 0.21 8.06
CA PRO A 48 -11.46 0.75 9.12
C PRO A 48 -11.72 -0.25 10.25
N LEU A 49 -11.90 -1.53 9.91
CA LEU A 49 -12.11 -2.56 10.91
C LEU A 49 -10.87 -2.75 11.79
N LEU A 50 -9.69 -2.79 11.16
CA LEU A 50 -8.44 -2.95 11.90
C LEU A 50 -8.20 -1.75 12.83
N ILE A 51 -8.45 -0.54 12.35
CA ILE A 51 -8.30 0.67 13.16
C ILE A 51 -9.24 0.61 14.37
N PHE A 52 -10.49 0.25 14.14
CA PHE A 52 -11.47 0.19 15.22
C PHE A 52 -11.06 -0.80 16.30
N PHE A 53 -10.66 -2.02 15.92
CA PHE A 53 -10.28 -3.04 16.87
C PHE A 53 -8.96 -2.76 17.57
N THR A 54 -8.12 -1.92 17.00
CA THR A 54 -6.81 -1.62 17.56
C THR A 54 -6.70 -0.19 18.11
N LEU A 55 -7.85 0.49 18.32
CA LEU A 55 -7.84 1.86 18.83
C LEU A 55 -7.04 2.02 20.12
N PRO A 56 -7.18 1.13 21.13
CA PRO A 56 -6.37 1.28 22.35
C PRO A 56 -4.88 1.23 22.06
N ALA A 57 -4.44 0.30 21.21
CA ALA A 57 -3.03 0.19 20.85
C ALA A 57 -2.56 1.41 20.05
N THR A 58 -3.41 1.92 19.15
CA THR A 58 -3.09 3.10 18.36
C THR A 58 -2.88 4.32 19.26
N ILE A 59 -3.72 4.50 20.26
CA ILE A 59 -3.60 5.62 21.19
C ILE A 59 -2.33 5.51 22.01
N VAL A 60 -2.04 4.31 22.55
CA VAL A 60 -0.84 4.08 23.37
C VAL A 60 0.44 4.35 22.59
N THR A 61 0.47 4.02 21.30
CA THR A 61 1.65 4.20 20.46
C THR A 61 1.70 5.56 19.75
N PHE A 62 0.79 6.48 20.08
CA PHE A 62 0.71 7.80 19.44
C PHE A 62 0.55 7.70 17.92
N GLY A 63 -0.20 6.72 17.46
CA GLY A 63 -0.48 6.54 16.05
C GLY A 63 0.53 5.69 15.28
N LEU A 64 1.64 5.28 15.92
CA LEU A 64 2.63 4.43 15.24
C LEU A 64 2.04 3.09 14.83
N PHE A 65 1.03 2.62 15.54
CA PHE A 65 0.37 1.36 15.20
C PHE A 65 -0.28 1.40 13.81
N LEU A 66 -0.56 2.59 13.29
CA LEU A 66 -1.10 2.73 11.93
C LEU A 66 -0.11 2.20 10.88
N PHE A 67 1.18 2.32 11.13
CA PHE A 67 2.17 1.72 10.24
C PHE A 67 2.11 0.19 10.25
N VAL A 68 1.82 -0.40 11.41
CA VAL A 68 1.61 -1.85 11.50
C VAL A 68 0.40 -2.26 10.66
N ILE A 69 -0.68 -1.51 10.73
CA ILE A 69 -1.87 -1.76 9.91
C ILE A 69 -1.52 -1.68 8.42
N ASN A 70 -0.74 -0.69 8.02
CA ASN A 70 -0.29 -0.57 6.63
C ASN A 70 0.50 -1.81 6.19
N ALA A 71 1.38 -2.32 7.05
CA ALA A 71 2.14 -3.53 6.75
C ALA A 71 1.23 -4.75 6.61
N ILE A 72 0.22 -4.86 7.47
CA ILE A 72 -0.76 -5.95 7.38
C ILE A 72 -1.51 -5.90 6.05
N ILE A 73 -1.92 -4.72 5.62
CA ILE A 73 -2.59 -4.54 4.33
C ILE A 73 -1.71 -5.04 3.18
N ILE A 74 -0.43 -4.69 3.19
CA ILE A 74 0.51 -5.13 2.16
C ILE A 74 0.68 -6.67 2.19
N LEU A 75 0.78 -7.25 3.38
CA LEU A 75 0.90 -8.71 3.50
C LEU A 75 -0.36 -9.42 3.01
N LEU A 76 -1.53 -8.84 3.27
CA LEU A 76 -2.78 -9.40 2.73
C LEU A 76 -2.79 -9.33 1.21
N ALA A 77 -2.33 -8.22 0.64
CA ALA A 77 -2.23 -8.10 -0.82
C ALA A 77 -1.28 -9.16 -1.39
N ASN A 78 -0.17 -9.43 -0.70
CA ASN A 78 0.76 -10.49 -1.09
C ASN A 78 0.08 -11.86 -1.16
N LYS A 79 -0.81 -12.14 -0.21
CA LYS A 79 -1.53 -13.43 -0.21
C LYS A 79 -2.61 -13.50 -1.28
N LEU A 80 -3.23 -12.38 -1.60
CA LEU A 80 -4.37 -12.34 -2.52
C LEU A 80 -3.95 -12.25 -3.99
N VAL A 81 -2.76 -11.73 -4.27
CA VAL A 81 -2.27 -11.54 -5.64
C VAL A 81 -1.04 -12.41 -5.86
N ASP A 82 -1.14 -13.39 -6.75
CA ASP A 82 -0.06 -14.36 -6.99
C ASP A 82 1.22 -13.72 -7.52
N GLY A 83 1.09 -12.67 -8.32
CA GLY A 83 2.25 -12.03 -8.94
C GLY A 83 2.94 -10.99 -8.06
N PHE A 84 2.54 -10.83 -6.81
CA PHE A 84 3.10 -9.85 -5.90
C PHE A 84 3.68 -10.56 -4.68
N THR A 85 4.96 -10.35 -4.41
CA THR A 85 5.67 -11.01 -3.32
C THR A 85 6.36 -10.00 -2.45
N VAL A 86 6.17 -10.11 -1.13
CA VAL A 86 6.86 -9.30 -0.12
C VAL A 86 7.36 -10.25 0.96
N ASN A 87 8.67 -10.28 1.16
CA ASN A 87 9.31 -11.24 2.05
C ASN A 87 9.40 -10.68 3.48
N GLY A 88 8.34 -10.91 4.27
CA GLY A 88 8.34 -10.65 5.69
C GLY A 88 7.72 -9.33 6.09
N PHE A 89 7.47 -9.21 7.39
CA PHE A 89 6.77 -8.06 7.96
C PHE A 89 7.57 -6.76 7.82
N TRP A 90 8.87 -6.79 8.09
CA TRP A 90 9.68 -5.58 8.04
C TRP A 90 9.75 -5.00 6.64
N ARG A 91 9.86 -5.86 5.63
CA ARG A 91 9.84 -5.40 4.24
C ARG A 91 8.48 -4.84 3.85
N ALA A 92 7.40 -5.47 4.35
CA ALA A 92 6.06 -4.94 4.14
C ALA A 92 5.90 -3.57 4.78
N LEU A 93 6.45 -3.38 5.97
CA LEU A 93 6.40 -2.10 6.67
C LEU A 93 7.14 -1.02 5.88
N PHE A 94 8.37 -1.29 5.46
CA PHE A 94 9.12 -0.35 4.62
C PHE A 94 8.39 -0.05 3.33
N PHE A 95 7.90 -1.08 2.66
CA PHE A 95 7.18 -0.92 1.41
C PHE A 95 5.95 -0.01 1.61
N SER A 96 5.19 -0.24 2.67
CA SER A 96 3.97 0.54 2.92
C SER A 96 4.28 2.00 3.19
N ILE A 97 5.35 2.29 3.92
CA ILE A 97 5.76 3.67 4.22
C ILE A 97 6.18 4.37 2.93
N LEU A 98 7.05 3.73 2.15
CA LEU A 98 7.51 4.30 0.89
C LEU A 98 6.37 4.44 -0.12
N LEU A 99 5.47 3.46 -0.16
CA LEU A 99 4.32 3.53 -1.05
C LEU A 99 3.43 4.71 -0.68
N SER A 100 3.19 4.93 0.61
CA SER A 100 2.38 6.07 1.07
C SER A 100 3.01 7.39 0.66
N ILE A 101 4.33 7.52 0.82
CA ILE A 101 5.06 8.73 0.42
C ILE A 101 4.95 8.94 -1.08
N PHE A 102 5.20 7.89 -1.88
CA PHE A 102 5.12 7.98 -3.33
C PHE A 102 3.72 8.36 -3.80
N ARG A 103 2.71 7.71 -3.25
CA ARG A 103 1.33 8.02 -3.63
C ARG A 103 0.97 9.45 -3.29
N SER A 104 1.34 9.92 -2.12
CA SER A 104 1.07 11.29 -1.71
C SER A 104 1.75 12.29 -2.63
N ALA A 105 2.99 12.04 -2.99
CA ALA A 105 3.72 12.90 -3.90
C ALA A 105 3.08 12.93 -5.28
N LEU A 106 2.75 11.76 -5.83
CA LEU A 106 2.14 11.67 -7.16
C LEU A 106 0.75 12.30 -7.20
N PHE A 107 -0.05 12.06 -6.17
CA PHE A 107 -1.39 12.62 -6.11
C PHE A 107 -1.35 14.14 -5.97
N SER A 108 -0.41 14.66 -5.16
CA SER A 108 -0.24 16.11 -5.00
C SER A 108 0.17 16.78 -6.30
N LEU A 109 1.12 16.18 -7.04
CA LEU A 109 1.57 16.74 -8.31
C LEU A 109 0.44 16.83 -9.31
N LEU A 110 -0.39 15.80 -9.40
CA LEU A 110 -1.50 15.78 -10.34
C LEU A 110 -2.61 16.73 -9.89
N LYS A 111 -2.85 16.84 -8.60
CA LYS A 111 -3.87 17.74 -8.06
C LYS A 111 -3.51 19.19 -8.35
N GLU A 112 -2.23 19.55 -8.27
CA GLU A 112 -1.79 20.91 -8.56
C GLU A 112 -1.99 21.29 -10.02
N LYS A 113 -1.92 20.29 -10.92
CA LYS A 113 -2.11 20.53 -12.36
C LYS A 113 -3.56 20.65 -12.78
N GLU A 114 -4.46 20.20 -11.93
CA GLU A 114 -5.89 20.34 -12.18
C GLU A 114 -6.37 21.76 -11.85
#